data_fa3f1b9f54488da4bc7e5e7f2f18fa03
#
_entry.id   fa3f1b9f54488da4bc7e5e7f2f18fa03
#
_cell.length_a   1.000
_cell.length_b   1.000
_cell.length_c   1.000
_cell.angle_alpha   90.00
_cell.angle_beta   90.00
_cell.angle_gamma   90.00
#
_symmetry.space_group_name_H-M   'P 1'
#
loop_
_entity.id
_entity.type
_entity.pdbx_description
1 polymer ?
#
loop_
_entity_poly.entity_id
_entity_poly.type
_entity_poly.pdbx_seq_one_letter_code
_entity_poly.pdbx_strand_id
1 'polypeptide(L)'
;RRKFVLCGSATFATSLLLKACSSSNQTTTPTANSSGGGFKIAIALPGVITDKAWNQSGYEGVNLAKQKLNAEIAYVEQVAQADQTEALTDFARKGYNLVFAHGGQFDAAIEQIAPQFPNTFFVGVNGNIKGENIASLRIDHLQGSYLCGIIGAAVTKSNKLAYIAGQEFPATQEELRGFELGAKSVKPNIQIVSTFTGDWNDVAKAKEATLALISSGADVIYQWLDSASPAVLQAASDKGVYAFGNTKDQLDVAPKAVLTSAVKNLDIAIAYLAELAQQKQLKGQVYSLGLEREDILTLGKFGAGVPADVRENALKAKQDIVAKKISFETCQEAGKNTRCVKKA
;
A
#
# COMPACT_ATOMS: atom_id res chain seq x y z
N ARG A 1 -6.71 30.27 22.01
CA ARG A 1 -6.07 31.59 21.82
C ARG A 1 -4.83 31.38 20.98
N ARG A 2 -4.94 31.62 19.67
CA ARG A 2 -3.82 31.60 18.73
C ARG A 2 -3.20 32.98 18.68
N LYS A 3 -1.89 33.06 18.83
CA LYS A 3 -1.13 34.31 18.64
C LYS A 3 -0.68 34.38 17.17
N PHE A 4 -1.18 35.39 16.49
CA PHE A 4 -0.63 35.86 15.21
C PHE A 4 0.59 36.72 15.51
N VAL A 5 1.70 36.49 14.81
CA VAL A 5 2.82 37.43 14.74
C VAL A 5 2.84 38.00 13.33
N LEU A 6 2.47 39.28 13.24
CA LEU A 6 2.73 40.13 12.08
C LEU A 6 4.10 40.74 12.23
N CYS A 7 4.97 40.63 11.25
CA CYS A 7 6.10 41.54 11.06
C CYS A 7 5.87 42.33 9.79
N GLY A 8 5.69 43.62 9.97
CA GLY A 8 5.55 44.58 8.88
C GLY A 8 6.83 45.39 8.67
N SER A 9 6.84 46.05 7.52
CA SER A 9 7.53 47.31 7.16
C SER A 9 8.98 47.22 6.70
N ALA A 10 9.34 47.70 5.54
CA ALA A 10 9.54 49.12 5.31
C ALA A 10 9.89 49.39 3.86
N THR A 11 9.22 50.39 3.33
CA THR A 11 9.42 51.13 2.11
C THR A 11 10.80 51.81 1.99
N PHE A 12 11.38 51.82 0.77
CA PHE A 12 12.12 53.00 0.30
C PHE A 12 11.97 53.12 -1.23
N ALA A 13 11.50 54.28 -1.62
CA ALA A 13 11.38 54.74 -3.00
C ALA A 13 12.62 55.54 -3.39
N THR A 14 13.05 55.48 -4.63
CA THR A 14 13.57 56.64 -5.39
C THR A 14 13.74 56.31 -6.89
N SER A 15 12.97 56.93 -7.70
CA SER A 15 13.11 57.89 -8.81
C SER A 15 14.01 57.56 -10.01
N LEU A 16 13.32 57.48 -11.16
CA LEU A 16 13.51 58.18 -12.44
C LEU A 16 14.90 58.21 -13.13
N LEU A 17 14.91 57.70 -14.37
CA LEU A 17 15.28 58.55 -15.55
C LEU A 17 14.90 57.85 -16.88
N LEU A 18 14.15 58.59 -17.68
CA LEU A 18 13.79 58.33 -19.07
C LEU A 18 15.00 58.39 -20.00
N LYS A 19 15.05 57.50 -21.00
CA LYS A 19 15.50 57.89 -22.36
C LYS A 19 14.85 57.03 -23.43
N ALA A 20 14.41 57.73 -24.44
CA ALA A 20 13.59 57.28 -25.54
C ALA A 20 14.38 56.75 -26.74
N CYS A 21 13.65 55.98 -27.57
CA CYS A 21 13.74 55.81 -29.03
C CYS A 21 14.95 55.07 -29.63
N SER A 22 14.66 53.89 -30.17
CA SER A 22 14.83 53.65 -31.59
C SER A 22 14.04 52.42 -32.05
N SER A 23 13.26 52.59 -33.09
CA SER A 23 12.42 51.63 -33.78
C SER A 23 13.25 50.64 -34.59
N SER A 24 13.01 49.34 -34.41
CA SER A 24 13.22 48.33 -35.45
C SER A 24 12.09 47.28 -35.37
N ASN A 25 11.30 47.26 -36.44
CA ASN A 25 10.27 46.27 -36.69
C ASN A 25 10.89 44.87 -36.69
N GLN A 26 10.61 44.07 -35.66
CA GLN A 26 10.69 42.63 -35.75
C GLN A 26 9.31 42.08 -35.42
N THR A 27 8.73 41.44 -36.42
CA THR A 27 7.52 40.63 -36.34
C THR A 27 7.78 39.49 -35.38
N THR A 28 7.45 39.64 -34.12
CA THR A 28 7.43 38.55 -33.15
C THR A 28 6.08 37.84 -33.24
N THR A 29 6.11 36.66 -33.83
CA THR A 29 5.08 35.66 -33.66
C THR A 29 4.77 35.52 -32.16
N PRO A 30 3.50 35.57 -31.75
CA PRO A 30 3.20 35.33 -30.34
C PRO A 30 3.50 33.87 -30.04
N THR A 31 4.61 33.64 -29.38
CA THR A 31 4.85 32.38 -28.66
C THR A 31 3.76 32.30 -27.61
N ALA A 32 2.81 31.38 -27.78
CA ALA A 32 1.84 31.05 -26.76
C ALA A 32 2.62 30.71 -25.51
N ASN A 33 2.62 31.58 -24.51
CA ASN A 33 2.98 31.25 -23.15
C ASN A 33 1.99 30.20 -22.70
N SER A 34 2.37 28.93 -22.80
CA SER A 34 1.74 27.90 -22.06
C SER A 34 2.00 28.21 -20.58
N SER A 35 1.02 28.83 -19.94
CA SER A 35 0.90 28.83 -18.48
C SER A 35 0.67 27.39 -18.05
N GLY A 36 1.70 26.56 -18.15
CA GLY A 36 1.73 25.20 -17.66
C GLY A 36 1.82 25.25 -16.16
N GLY A 37 0.70 25.29 -15.48
CA GLY A 37 0.65 24.87 -14.08
C GLY A 37 1.21 23.45 -14.01
N GLY A 38 2.31 23.24 -13.24
CA GLY A 38 2.94 21.94 -13.10
C GLY A 38 1.91 20.91 -12.60
N PHE A 39 2.16 19.63 -12.87
CA PHE A 39 1.30 18.55 -12.38
C PHE A 39 1.31 18.53 -10.84
N LYS A 40 0.12 18.54 -10.23
CA LYS A 40 -0.07 18.67 -8.79
C LYS A 40 -0.68 17.40 -8.21
N ILE A 41 -0.03 16.84 -7.19
CA ILE A 41 -0.46 15.63 -6.50
C ILE A 41 -0.67 15.93 -5.03
N ALA A 42 -1.78 15.45 -4.44
CA ALA A 42 -2.00 15.53 -3.01
C ALA A 42 -2.29 14.13 -2.42
N ILE A 43 -2.06 14.00 -1.11
CA ILE A 43 -2.44 12.80 -0.35
C ILE A 43 -3.04 13.18 1.00
N ALA A 44 -4.17 12.57 1.33
CA ALA A 44 -4.79 12.61 2.67
C ALA A 44 -4.53 11.29 3.38
N LEU A 45 -3.98 11.35 4.60
CA LEU A 45 -3.56 10.20 5.39
C LEU A 45 -4.30 10.17 6.75
N PRO A 46 -4.76 9.02 7.22
CA PRO A 46 -5.46 8.91 8.50
C PRO A 46 -4.53 8.97 9.71
N GLY A 47 -3.23 8.74 9.55
CA GLY A 47 -2.22 8.76 10.61
C GLY A 47 -1.03 9.65 10.27
N VAL A 48 0.06 9.51 11.03
CA VAL A 48 1.29 10.30 10.88
C VAL A 48 2.22 9.73 9.83
N ILE A 49 2.87 10.60 9.05
CA ILE A 49 3.82 10.20 8.00
C ILE A 49 5.13 9.58 8.52
N THR A 50 5.30 9.54 9.84
CA THR A 50 6.49 8.99 10.51
C THR A 50 6.21 7.67 11.25
N ASP A 51 5.11 6.99 10.93
CA ASP A 51 4.69 5.74 11.57
C ASP A 51 5.57 4.53 11.22
N LYS A 52 6.52 4.70 10.31
CA LYS A 52 7.43 3.68 9.78
C LYS A 52 6.70 2.51 9.09
N ALA A 53 5.45 2.71 8.70
CA ALA A 53 4.57 1.68 8.16
C ALA A 53 3.64 2.23 7.07
N TRP A 54 2.34 2.10 7.29
CA TRP A 54 1.29 2.38 6.31
C TRP A 54 1.28 3.84 5.83
N ASN A 55 1.16 4.81 6.75
CA ASN A 55 1.06 6.21 6.35
C ASN A 55 2.36 6.75 5.75
N GLN A 56 3.51 6.34 6.30
CA GLN A 56 4.80 6.69 5.74
C GLN A 56 4.94 6.16 4.31
N SER A 57 4.51 4.94 4.01
CA SER A 57 4.59 4.37 2.65
C SER A 57 3.76 5.16 1.64
N GLY A 58 2.59 5.68 2.05
CA GLY A 58 1.78 6.57 1.23
C GLY A 58 2.48 7.90 0.92
N TYR A 59 3.06 8.52 1.94
CA TYR A 59 3.83 9.75 1.81
C TYR A 59 5.09 9.55 0.95
N GLU A 60 5.82 8.45 1.14
CA GLU A 60 6.97 8.09 0.31
C GLU A 60 6.57 7.94 -1.17
N GLY A 61 5.38 7.37 -1.44
CA GLY A 61 4.87 7.22 -2.80
C GLY A 61 4.64 8.54 -3.53
N VAL A 62 4.04 9.53 -2.88
CA VAL A 62 3.88 10.86 -3.51
C VAL A 62 5.21 11.61 -3.63
N ASN A 63 6.16 11.41 -2.70
CA ASN A 63 7.51 11.94 -2.85
C ASN A 63 8.27 11.30 -4.01
N LEU A 64 8.13 9.99 -4.21
CA LEU A 64 8.68 9.28 -5.35
C LEU A 64 8.07 9.81 -6.67
N ALA A 65 6.75 10.04 -6.69
CA ALA A 65 6.07 10.66 -7.81
C ALA A 65 6.58 12.08 -8.08
N LYS A 66 6.77 12.90 -7.03
CA LYS A 66 7.38 14.24 -7.16
C LYS A 66 8.71 14.18 -7.88
N GLN A 67 9.60 13.29 -7.46
CA GLN A 67 10.94 13.16 -8.04
C GLN A 67 10.91 12.69 -9.50
N LYS A 68 10.07 11.70 -9.81
CA LYS A 68 9.98 11.12 -11.16
C LYS A 68 9.28 12.04 -12.16
N LEU A 69 8.27 12.79 -11.72
CA LEU A 69 7.36 13.54 -12.60
C LEU A 69 7.56 15.04 -12.54
N ASN A 70 8.50 15.52 -11.71
CA ASN A 70 8.69 16.94 -11.41
C ASN A 70 7.35 17.61 -10.98
N ALA A 71 6.57 16.90 -10.13
CA ALA A 71 5.27 17.34 -9.68
C ALA A 71 5.35 18.19 -8.41
N GLU A 72 4.38 19.11 -8.24
CA GLU A 72 4.12 19.74 -6.94
C GLU A 72 3.37 18.76 -6.05
N ILE A 73 3.77 18.62 -4.78
CA ILE A 73 3.05 17.75 -3.84
C ILE A 73 2.54 18.51 -2.63
N ALA A 74 1.41 18.05 -2.09
CA ALA A 74 0.93 18.41 -0.76
C ALA A 74 0.41 17.16 -0.03
N TYR A 75 0.34 17.28 1.29
CA TYR A 75 -0.27 16.23 2.11
C TYR A 75 -1.00 16.83 3.31
N VAL A 76 -1.93 16.07 3.85
CA VAL A 76 -2.52 16.28 5.17
C VAL A 76 -2.52 14.94 5.90
N GLU A 77 -2.07 14.96 7.15
CA GLU A 77 -1.98 13.78 8.00
C GLU A 77 -2.96 13.86 9.18
N GLN A 78 -3.21 12.71 9.84
CA GLN A 78 -4.11 12.60 11.00
C GLN A 78 -5.54 13.06 10.68
N VAL A 79 -6.01 12.73 9.46
CA VAL A 79 -7.36 13.09 9.00
C VAL A 79 -8.38 12.18 9.69
N ALA A 80 -9.13 12.75 10.64
CA ALA A 80 -10.22 12.02 11.29
C ALA A 80 -11.36 11.73 10.28
N GLN A 81 -12.17 10.71 10.55
CA GLN A 81 -13.25 10.31 9.64
C GLN A 81 -14.22 11.46 9.32
N ALA A 82 -14.53 12.29 10.30
CA ALA A 82 -15.42 13.45 10.12
C ALA A 82 -14.85 14.53 9.19
N ASP A 83 -13.52 14.61 9.06
CA ASP A 83 -12.81 15.64 8.31
C ASP A 83 -12.40 15.20 6.90
N GLN A 84 -12.65 13.93 6.54
CA GLN A 84 -12.18 13.35 5.26
C GLN A 84 -12.72 14.09 4.04
N THR A 85 -14.02 14.37 4.02
CA THR A 85 -14.69 15.09 2.92
C THR A 85 -14.07 16.48 2.73
N GLU A 86 -13.85 17.23 3.81
CA GLU A 86 -13.28 18.58 3.74
C GLU A 86 -11.83 18.55 3.28
N ALA A 87 -11.01 17.63 3.81
CA ALA A 87 -9.61 17.49 3.43
C ALA A 87 -9.43 17.24 1.92
N LEU A 88 -10.23 16.33 1.36
CA LEU A 88 -10.20 16.03 -0.07
C LEU A 88 -10.74 17.18 -0.92
N THR A 89 -11.81 17.84 -0.46
CA THR A 89 -12.41 19.01 -1.11
C THR A 89 -11.43 20.17 -1.19
N ASP A 90 -10.65 20.41 -0.11
CA ASP A 90 -9.66 21.50 -0.07
C ASP A 90 -8.56 21.31 -1.14
N PHE A 91 -8.07 20.09 -1.33
CA PHE A 91 -7.13 19.79 -2.41
C PHE A 91 -7.73 20.01 -3.80
N ALA A 92 -8.96 19.56 -4.03
CA ALA A 92 -9.63 19.74 -5.31
C ALA A 92 -9.87 21.23 -5.62
N ARG A 93 -10.30 22.03 -4.64
CA ARG A 93 -10.46 23.49 -4.76
C ARG A 93 -9.15 24.21 -5.05
N LYS A 94 -8.02 23.72 -4.53
CA LYS A 94 -6.68 24.24 -4.80
C LYS A 94 -6.11 23.81 -6.16
N GLY A 95 -6.89 23.06 -6.94
CA GLY A 95 -6.53 22.67 -8.31
C GLY A 95 -5.49 21.56 -8.38
N TYR A 96 -5.49 20.64 -7.41
CA TYR A 96 -4.68 19.41 -7.51
C TYR A 96 -5.27 18.50 -8.59
N ASN A 97 -4.39 18.02 -9.49
CA ASN A 97 -4.80 17.15 -10.60
C ASN A 97 -5.11 15.74 -10.14
N LEU A 98 -4.38 15.26 -9.12
CA LEU A 98 -4.49 13.93 -8.57
C LEU A 98 -4.49 14.00 -7.04
N VAL A 99 -5.49 13.37 -6.41
CA VAL A 99 -5.62 13.30 -4.97
C VAL A 99 -5.71 11.84 -4.54
N PHE A 100 -4.72 11.38 -3.79
CA PHE A 100 -4.77 10.09 -3.12
C PHE A 100 -5.45 10.22 -1.76
N ALA A 101 -6.34 9.30 -1.46
CA ALA A 101 -6.93 9.12 -0.13
C ALA A 101 -6.44 7.77 0.42
N HIS A 102 -5.63 7.83 1.48
CA HIS A 102 -4.82 6.71 1.94
C HIS A 102 -5.55 5.81 2.93
N GLY A 103 -6.39 4.94 2.39
CA GLY A 103 -7.17 3.96 3.14
C GLY A 103 -8.61 3.86 2.64
N GLY A 104 -9.15 2.64 2.60
CA GLY A 104 -10.51 2.40 2.12
C GLY A 104 -11.62 3.10 2.94
N GLN A 105 -11.31 3.58 4.14
CA GLN A 105 -12.24 4.40 4.94
C GLN A 105 -12.59 5.74 4.30
N PHE A 106 -11.82 6.19 3.31
CA PHE A 106 -12.10 7.42 2.56
C PHE A 106 -13.06 7.19 1.38
N ASP A 107 -13.42 5.95 1.04
CA ASP A 107 -14.19 5.64 -0.16
C ASP A 107 -15.49 6.45 -0.24
N ALA A 108 -16.26 6.51 0.85
CA ALA A 108 -17.52 7.26 0.88
C ALA A 108 -17.30 8.77 0.67
N ALA A 109 -16.22 9.34 1.22
CA ALA A 109 -15.89 10.75 1.02
C ALA A 109 -15.52 11.03 -0.44
N ILE A 110 -14.75 10.14 -1.08
CA ILE A 110 -14.39 10.26 -2.50
C ILE A 110 -15.66 10.22 -3.37
N GLU A 111 -16.53 9.21 -3.18
CA GLU A 111 -17.77 9.08 -3.96
C GLU A 111 -18.67 10.32 -3.84
N GLN A 112 -18.71 10.94 -2.67
CA GLN A 112 -19.51 12.14 -2.42
C GLN A 112 -18.99 13.37 -3.18
N ILE A 113 -17.65 13.55 -3.26
CA ILE A 113 -17.07 14.81 -3.77
C ILE A 113 -16.62 14.73 -5.23
N ALA A 114 -16.15 13.58 -5.70
CA ALA A 114 -15.55 13.47 -7.02
C ALA A 114 -16.42 14.00 -8.17
N PRO A 115 -17.76 13.80 -8.18
CA PRO A 115 -18.61 14.37 -9.23
C PRO A 115 -18.63 15.92 -9.26
N GLN A 116 -18.27 16.57 -8.15
CA GLN A 116 -18.22 18.03 -8.04
C GLN A 116 -16.91 18.62 -8.59
N PHE A 117 -15.89 17.79 -8.79
CA PHE A 117 -14.54 18.20 -9.21
C PHE A 117 -14.05 17.38 -10.41
N PRO A 118 -14.63 17.53 -11.59
CA PRO A 118 -14.32 16.70 -12.77
C PRO A 118 -12.88 16.88 -13.28
N ASN A 119 -12.19 17.95 -12.88
CA ASN A 119 -10.80 18.22 -13.26
C ASN A 119 -9.77 17.63 -12.27
N THR A 120 -10.22 17.03 -11.16
CA THR A 120 -9.38 16.34 -10.18
C THR A 120 -9.68 14.85 -10.25
N PHE A 121 -8.65 14.04 -10.35
CA PHE A 121 -8.78 12.58 -10.26
C PHE A 121 -8.54 12.12 -8.82
N PHE A 122 -9.41 11.28 -8.29
CA PHE A 122 -9.29 10.75 -6.93
C PHE A 122 -8.92 9.27 -6.95
N VAL A 123 -7.99 8.87 -6.08
CA VAL A 123 -7.57 7.47 -5.94
C VAL A 123 -7.69 7.03 -4.49
N GLY A 124 -8.63 6.10 -4.23
CA GLY A 124 -8.73 5.41 -2.94
C GLY A 124 -7.67 4.30 -2.83
N VAL A 125 -6.70 4.45 -1.92
CA VAL A 125 -5.69 3.42 -1.66
C VAL A 125 -6.30 2.37 -0.73
N ASN A 126 -6.23 1.09 -1.11
CA ASN A 126 -6.99 -0.02 -0.53
C ASN A 126 -8.52 0.16 -0.61
N GLY A 127 -8.98 1.07 -1.48
CA GLY A 127 -10.39 1.25 -1.76
C GLY A 127 -10.97 0.19 -2.70
N ASN A 128 -12.29 0.25 -2.92
CA ASN A 128 -12.97 -0.62 -3.87
C ASN A 128 -14.05 0.12 -4.67
N ILE A 129 -13.79 1.39 -4.94
CA ILE A 129 -14.66 2.31 -5.67
C ILE A 129 -14.09 2.61 -7.06
N LYS A 130 -14.96 3.03 -7.96
CA LYS A 130 -14.60 3.46 -9.32
C LYS A 130 -15.65 4.42 -9.87
N GLY A 131 -15.23 5.31 -10.74
CA GLY A 131 -16.12 6.29 -11.39
C GLY A 131 -15.38 7.00 -12.51
N GLU A 132 -15.96 8.02 -13.09
CA GLU A 132 -15.37 8.76 -14.22
C GLU A 132 -13.99 9.34 -13.86
N ASN A 133 -13.89 9.96 -12.66
CA ASN A 133 -12.66 10.50 -12.11
C ASN A 133 -12.28 9.86 -10.76
N ILE A 134 -12.66 8.59 -10.57
CA ILE A 134 -12.39 7.79 -9.36
C ILE A 134 -11.70 6.49 -9.75
N ALA A 135 -10.56 6.21 -9.15
CA ALA A 135 -9.93 4.89 -9.18
C ALA A 135 -9.67 4.38 -7.78
N SER A 136 -9.47 3.08 -7.66
CA SER A 136 -8.89 2.46 -6.47
C SER A 136 -7.55 1.84 -6.80
N LEU A 137 -6.60 1.94 -5.88
CA LEU A 137 -5.32 1.26 -5.93
C LEU A 137 -5.29 0.17 -4.86
N ARG A 138 -5.06 -1.07 -5.27
CA ARG A 138 -4.89 -2.22 -4.37
C ARG A 138 -3.64 -3.00 -4.74
N ILE A 139 -2.94 -3.51 -3.74
CA ILE A 139 -1.97 -4.58 -3.95
C ILE A 139 -2.71 -5.90 -3.73
N ASP A 140 -2.48 -6.89 -4.60
CA ASP A 140 -3.13 -8.20 -4.49
C ASP A 140 -2.53 -8.98 -3.31
N HIS A 141 -3.14 -8.81 -2.14
CA HIS A 141 -2.69 -9.44 -0.90
C HIS A 141 -2.76 -10.97 -0.95
N LEU A 142 -3.73 -11.50 -1.70
CA LEU A 142 -3.96 -12.93 -1.81
C LEU A 142 -2.81 -13.65 -2.54
N GLN A 143 -2.26 -13.04 -3.60
CA GLN A 143 -1.19 -13.68 -4.37
C GLN A 143 0.11 -13.82 -3.57
N GLY A 144 0.53 -12.76 -2.86
CA GLY A 144 1.73 -12.80 -2.02
C GLY A 144 1.61 -13.80 -0.86
N SER A 145 0.48 -13.78 -0.17
CA SER A 145 0.22 -14.68 0.95
C SER A 145 0.04 -16.15 0.51
N TYR A 146 -0.49 -16.40 -0.69
CA TYR A 146 -0.55 -17.73 -1.26
C TYR A 146 0.84 -18.38 -1.38
N LEU A 147 1.84 -17.63 -1.83
CA LEU A 147 3.21 -18.11 -1.89
C LEU A 147 3.79 -18.39 -0.50
N CYS A 148 3.50 -17.53 0.48
CA CYS A 148 3.87 -17.77 1.88
C CYS A 148 3.20 -19.03 2.44
N GLY A 149 1.94 -19.28 2.08
CA GLY A 149 1.21 -20.49 2.45
C GLY A 149 1.87 -21.78 1.92
N ILE A 150 2.28 -21.77 0.64
CA ILE A 150 3.03 -22.90 0.03
C ILE A 150 4.30 -23.19 0.84
N ILE A 151 5.10 -22.14 1.10
CA ILE A 151 6.37 -22.30 1.83
C ILE A 151 6.12 -22.78 3.26
N GLY A 152 5.18 -22.16 3.97
CA GLY A 152 4.84 -22.51 5.35
C GLY A 152 4.39 -23.96 5.48
N ALA A 153 3.52 -24.42 4.58
CA ALA A 153 3.06 -25.81 4.58
C ALA A 153 4.16 -26.82 4.26
N ALA A 154 5.14 -26.46 3.43
CA ALA A 154 6.25 -27.33 3.10
C ALA A 154 7.21 -27.51 4.28
N VAL A 155 7.45 -26.46 5.09
CA VAL A 155 8.44 -26.49 6.18
C VAL A 155 7.88 -26.86 7.56
N THR A 156 6.56 -26.72 7.78
CA THR A 156 5.94 -27.03 9.07
C THR A 156 6.13 -28.50 9.48
N LYS A 157 6.42 -28.72 10.76
CA LYS A 157 6.51 -30.02 11.39
C LYS A 157 5.23 -30.37 12.20
N SER A 158 4.56 -29.35 12.73
CA SER A 158 3.36 -29.48 13.52
C SER A 158 2.09 -29.69 12.69
N ASN A 159 2.14 -29.40 11.37
CA ASN A 159 0.98 -29.34 10.49
C ASN A 159 -0.02 -28.24 10.90
N LYS A 160 0.44 -27.23 11.65
CA LYS A 160 -0.36 -26.11 12.14
C LYS A 160 0.36 -24.78 11.90
N LEU A 161 -0.27 -23.91 11.13
CA LEU A 161 0.20 -22.55 10.85
C LEU A 161 -0.65 -21.55 11.61
N ALA A 162 -0.13 -20.34 11.78
CA ALA A 162 -0.89 -19.25 12.37
C ALA A 162 -0.78 -17.97 11.53
N TYR A 163 -1.86 -17.19 11.55
CA TYR A 163 -1.91 -15.83 11.00
C TYR A 163 -2.25 -14.85 12.11
N ILE A 164 -1.53 -13.73 12.17
CA ILE A 164 -1.77 -12.65 13.12
C ILE A 164 -1.77 -11.30 12.40
N ALA A 165 -2.80 -10.48 12.59
CA ALA A 165 -2.91 -9.15 12.03
C ALA A 165 -3.49 -8.14 13.01
N GLY A 166 -3.39 -6.83 12.67
CA GLY A 166 -3.88 -5.76 13.52
C GLY A 166 -5.40 -5.73 13.60
N GLN A 167 -6.07 -5.57 12.49
CA GLN A 167 -7.52 -5.42 12.40
C GLN A 167 -8.13 -6.41 11.41
N GLU A 168 -9.39 -6.75 11.65
CA GLU A 168 -10.15 -7.61 10.76
C GLU A 168 -10.82 -6.79 9.65
N PHE A 169 -10.05 -6.51 8.61
CA PHE A 169 -10.50 -5.78 7.41
C PHE A 169 -10.58 -6.70 6.18
N PRO A 170 -11.29 -6.31 5.12
CA PRO A 170 -11.32 -7.10 3.88
C PRO A 170 -9.93 -7.46 3.34
N ALA A 171 -8.96 -6.55 3.42
CA ALA A 171 -7.59 -6.79 2.97
C ALA A 171 -6.87 -7.87 3.81
N THR A 172 -7.01 -7.85 5.14
CA THR A 172 -6.41 -8.86 6.04
C THR A 172 -7.08 -10.21 5.91
N GLN A 173 -8.40 -10.23 5.68
CA GLN A 173 -9.14 -11.46 5.37
C GLN A 173 -8.72 -12.05 4.02
N GLU A 174 -8.51 -11.23 3.01
CA GLU A 174 -8.01 -11.67 1.71
C GLU A 174 -6.59 -12.25 1.82
N GLU A 175 -5.73 -11.64 2.62
CA GLU A 175 -4.38 -12.16 2.88
C GLU A 175 -4.40 -13.48 3.65
N LEU A 176 -5.20 -13.59 4.72
CA LEU A 176 -5.42 -14.84 5.43
C LEU A 176 -5.92 -15.92 4.47
N ARG A 177 -6.89 -15.60 3.62
CA ARG A 177 -7.42 -16.56 2.66
C ARG A 177 -6.38 -17.02 1.65
N GLY A 178 -5.53 -16.13 1.14
CA GLY A 178 -4.42 -16.50 0.27
C GLY A 178 -3.45 -17.47 0.97
N PHE A 179 -3.09 -17.18 2.21
CA PHE A 179 -2.23 -18.03 3.02
C PHE A 179 -2.83 -19.44 3.21
N GLU A 180 -4.13 -19.52 3.53
CA GLU A 180 -4.86 -20.79 3.63
C GLU A 180 -4.85 -21.58 2.33
N LEU A 181 -5.17 -20.93 1.22
CA LEU A 181 -5.24 -21.57 -0.09
C LEU A 181 -3.87 -22.10 -0.51
N GLY A 182 -2.81 -21.33 -0.30
CA GLY A 182 -1.44 -21.74 -0.57
C GLY A 182 -1.03 -22.93 0.29
N ALA A 183 -1.31 -22.88 1.58
CA ALA A 183 -0.98 -23.98 2.49
C ALA A 183 -1.74 -25.27 2.15
N LYS A 184 -3.03 -25.19 1.91
CA LYS A 184 -3.88 -26.34 1.53
C LYS A 184 -3.54 -26.93 0.17
N SER A 185 -2.94 -26.15 -0.74
CA SER A 185 -2.47 -26.67 -2.02
C SER A 185 -1.31 -27.66 -1.90
N VAL A 186 -0.56 -27.59 -0.79
CA VAL A 186 0.58 -28.48 -0.45
C VAL A 186 0.13 -29.58 0.52
N LYS A 187 -0.59 -29.19 1.57
CA LYS A 187 -1.10 -30.12 2.60
C LYS A 187 -2.59 -29.89 2.81
N PRO A 188 -3.50 -30.66 2.18
CA PRO A 188 -4.95 -30.41 2.23
C PRO A 188 -5.55 -30.35 3.64
N ASN A 189 -5.00 -31.11 4.58
CA ASN A 189 -5.48 -31.22 5.97
C ASN A 189 -4.71 -30.33 6.96
N ILE A 190 -3.95 -29.34 6.46
CA ILE A 190 -3.19 -28.40 7.31
C ILE A 190 -4.14 -27.53 8.12
N GLN A 191 -3.82 -27.32 9.39
CA GLN A 191 -4.57 -26.43 10.25
C GLN A 191 -4.02 -24.99 10.16
N ILE A 192 -4.90 -24.02 10.02
CA ILE A 192 -4.56 -22.61 10.11
C ILE A 192 -5.43 -21.99 11.20
N VAL A 193 -4.76 -21.34 12.17
CA VAL A 193 -5.42 -20.54 13.21
C VAL A 193 -5.11 -19.08 12.99
N SER A 194 -6.06 -18.19 13.27
CA SER A 194 -5.86 -16.76 13.08
C SER A 194 -6.27 -15.96 14.31
N THR A 195 -5.66 -14.80 14.48
CA THR A 195 -6.05 -13.82 15.49
C THR A 195 -5.83 -12.40 14.98
N PHE A 196 -6.67 -11.48 15.46
CA PHE A 196 -6.57 -10.05 15.22
C PHE A 196 -6.37 -9.35 16.55
N THR A 197 -5.28 -8.57 16.66
CA THR A 197 -4.90 -7.92 17.92
C THR A 197 -5.79 -6.74 18.27
N GLY A 198 -6.51 -6.18 17.29
CA GLY A 198 -7.27 -4.93 17.42
C GLY A 198 -6.40 -3.68 17.30
N ASP A 199 -5.07 -3.83 17.17
CA ASP A 199 -4.10 -2.74 17.05
C ASP A 199 -2.91 -3.18 16.19
N TRP A 200 -2.40 -2.26 15.36
CA TRP A 200 -1.26 -2.52 14.47
C TRP A 200 0.10 -2.31 15.15
N ASN A 201 0.10 -1.58 16.29
CA ASN A 201 1.28 -1.00 16.91
C ASN A 201 1.53 -1.48 18.34
N ASP A 202 0.56 -2.15 18.97
CA ASP A 202 0.71 -2.65 20.34
C ASP A 202 1.67 -3.85 20.38
N VAL A 203 2.92 -3.54 20.71
CA VAL A 203 4.04 -4.50 20.80
C VAL A 203 3.78 -5.60 21.84
N ALA A 204 3.22 -5.21 23.01
CA ALA A 204 2.98 -6.15 24.11
C ALA A 204 1.90 -7.16 23.74
N LYS A 205 0.78 -6.68 23.23
CA LYS A 205 -0.36 -7.48 22.79
C LYS A 205 0.00 -8.41 21.62
N ALA A 206 0.77 -7.89 20.63
CA ALA A 206 1.24 -8.69 19.51
C ALA A 206 2.16 -9.83 19.96
N LYS A 207 3.08 -9.57 20.88
CA LYS A 207 3.96 -10.59 21.46
C LYS A 207 3.17 -11.64 22.23
N GLU A 208 2.23 -11.23 23.08
CA GLU A 208 1.38 -12.14 23.86
C GLU A 208 0.55 -13.05 22.93
N ALA A 209 -0.13 -12.48 21.94
CA ALA A 209 -0.90 -13.21 20.97
C ALA A 209 -0.03 -14.21 20.18
N THR A 210 1.18 -13.81 19.79
CA THR A 210 2.12 -14.70 19.11
C THR A 210 2.52 -15.87 19.98
N LEU A 211 2.84 -15.65 21.26
CA LEU A 211 3.18 -16.71 22.20
C LEU A 211 2.00 -17.66 22.45
N ALA A 212 0.76 -17.15 22.49
CA ALA A 212 -0.44 -17.96 22.59
C ALA A 212 -0.63 -18.87 21.34
N LEU A 213 -0.43 -18.32 20.14
CA LEU A 213 -0.48 -19.11 18.90
C LEU A 213 0.57 -20.23 18.89
N ILE A 214 1.80 -19.92 19.27
CA ILE A 214 2.89 -20.91 19.37
C ILE A 214 2.54 -21.98 20.43
N SER A 215 2.05 -21.57 21.59
CA SER A 215 1.63 -22.50 22.66
C SER A 215 0.47 -23.40 22.23
N SER A 216 -0.36 -22.96 21.28
CA SER A 216 -1.41 -23.77 20.68
C SER A 216 -0.88 -24.81 19.68
N GLY A 217 0.44 -24.83 19.42
CA GLY A 217 1.13 -25.81 18.56
C GLY A 217 1.44 -25.28 17.16
N ALA A 218 1.24 -23.99 16.86
CA ALA A 218 1.66 -23.43 15.58
C ALA A 218 3.19 -23.28 15.55
N ASP A 219 3.84 -23.74 14.48
CA ASP A 219 5.29 -23.66 14.28
C ASP A 219 5.72 -22.79 13.10
N VAL A 220 4.74 -22.14 12.42
CA VAL A 220 4.98 -21.13 11.40
C VAL A 220 3.95 -20.01 11.57
N ILE A 221 4.42 -18.79 11.73
CA ILE A 221 3.60 -17.59 11.99
C ILE A 221 3.67 -16.65 10.80
N TYR A 222 2.54 -16.29 10.20
CA TYR A 222 2.47 -15.23 9.22
C TYR A 222 1.81 -14.00 9.84
N GLN A 223 2.49 -12.87 9.80
CA GLN A 223 2.03 -11.65 10.45
C GLN A 223 1.76 -10.51 9.45
N TRP A 224 0.77 -9.67 9.78
CA TRP A 224 0.59 -8.36 9.20
C TRP A 224 0.30 -7.34 10.29
N LEU A 225 1.36 -6.76 10.78
CA LEU A 225 1.36 -5.68 11.79
C LEU A 225 2.29 -4.58 11.31
N ASP A 226 2.14 -3.38 11.88
CA ASP A 226 3.00 -2.24 11.58
C ASP A 226 4.21 -2.21 12.56
N SER A 227 4.28 -1.26 13.46
CA SER A 227 5.40 -1.15 14.40
C SER A 227 5.50 -2.31 15.40
N ALA A 228 4.44 -3.10 15.58
CA ALA A 228 4.46 -4.32 16.40
C ALA A 228 5.04 -5.56 15.67
N SER A 229 5.23 -5.50 14.34
CA SER A 229 5.75 -6.62 13.53
C SER A 229 7.08 -7.19 14.04
N PRO A 230 8.11 -6.40 14.40
CA PRO A 230 9.37 -6.93 14.89
C PRO A 230 9.21 -7.80 16.16
N ALA A 231 8.24 -7.49 17.04
CA ALA A 231 8.03 -8.26 18.25
C ALA A 231 7.48 -9.67 17.96
N VAL A 232 6.64 -9.83 16.93
CA VAL A 232 6.16 -11.14 16.47
C VAL A 232 7.32 -11.96 15.93
N LEU A 233 8.14 -11.38 15.03
CA LEU A 233 9.27 -12.06 14.42
C LEU A 233 10.33 -12.48 15.46
N GLN A 234 10.60 -11.62 16.42
CA GLN A 234 11.54 -11.92 17.50
C GLN A 234 10.96 -13.02 18.44
N ALA A 235 9.67 -12.95 18.79
CA ALA A 235 9.04 -14.00 19.61
C ALA A 235 9.07 -15.37 18.93
N ALA A 236 8.87 -15.42 17.60
CA ALA A 236 9.01 -16.65 16.81
C ALA A 236 10.45 -17.18 16.87
N SER A 237 11.43 -16.29 16.69
CA SER A 237 12.86 -16.62 16.77
C SER A 237 13.26 -17.16 18.14
N ASP A 238 12.82 -16.52 19.22
CA ASP A 238 13.11 -16.93 20.60
C ASP A 238 12.52 -18.31 20.94
N LYS A 239 11.41 -18.68 20.28
CA LYS A 239 10.74 -19.99 20.44
C LYS A 239 11.19 -21.04 19.45
N GLY A 240 12.10 -20.69 18.53
CA GLY A 240 12.61 -21.62 17.53
C GLY A 240 11.56 -22.06 16.50
N VAL A 241 10.55 -21.22 16.25
CA VAL A 241 9.53 -21.43 15.21
C VAL A 241 9.77 -20.48 14.05
N TYR A 242 9.19 -20.78 12.89
CA TYR A 242 9.36 -19.96 11.70
C TYR A 242 8.34 -18.82 11.65
N ALA A 243 8.69 -17.78 10.86
CA ALA A 243 7.78 -16.67 10.62
C ALA A 243 7.93 -16.13 9.18
N PHE A 244 6.94 -15.36 8.74
CA PHE A 244 6.99 -14.57 7.52
C PHE A 244 6.96 -13.07 7.87
N GLY A 245 7.80 -12.31 7.18
CA GLY A 245 7.69 -10.86 7.16
C GLY A 245 6.59 -10.38 6.23
N ASN A 246 6.22 -9.10 6.36
CA ASN A 246 5.16 -8.49 5.58
C ASN A 246 5.51 -7.04 5.23
N THR A 247 4.97 -6.52 4.13
CA THR A 247 5.10 -5.14 3.63
C THR A 247 6.52 -4.77 3.18
N LYS A 248 7.52 -5.03 4.00
CA LYS A 248 8.96 -4.84 3.66
C LYS A 248 9.71 -6.16 3.84
N ASP A 249 10.89 -6.27 3.27
CA ASP A 249 11.76 -7.43 3.55
C ASP A 249 12.27 -7.34 5.00
N GLN A 250 11.87 -8.30 5.82
CA GLN A 250 12.13 -8.34 7.25
C GLN A 250 13.07 -9.50 7.65
N LEU A 251 13.79 -10.09 6.70
CA LEU A 251 14.72 -11.18 6.99
C LEU A 251 15.73 -10.77 8.07
N ASP A 252 16.26 -9.55 8.00
CA ASP A 252 17.30 -9.06 8.92
C ASP A 252 16.78 -8.79 10.34
N VAL A 253 15.44 -8.73 10.55
CA VAL A 253 14.83 -8.55 11.88
C VAL A 253 15.00 -9.80 12.73
N ALA A 254 14.79 -10.98 12.14
CA ALA A 254 14.93 -12.27 12.83
C ALA A 254 15.44 -13.35 11.84
N PRO A 255 16.72 -13.35 11.47
CA PRO A 255 17.27 -14.18 10.38
C PRO A 255 17.13 -15.68 10.57
N LYS A 256 16.98 -16.12 11.84
CA LYS A 256 16.78 -17.55 12.19
C LYS A 256 15.34 -18.00 12.03
N ALA A 257 14.38 -17.09 12.12
CA ALA A 257 12.95 -17.40 12.09
C ALA A 257 12.32 -17.03 10.75
N VAL A 258 12.70 -15.92 10.14
CA VAL A 258 12.03 -15.41 8.93
C VAL A 258 12.40 -16.28 7.73
N LEU A 259 11.36 -16.90 7.13
CA LEU A 259 11.49 -17.72 5.93
C LEU A 259 11.64 -16.84 4.67
N THR A 260 10.81 -15.84 4.54
CA THR A 260 10.82 -14.75 3.56
C THR A 260 9.78 -13.72 3.97
N SER A 261 9.56 -12.70 3.15
CA SER A 261 8.55 -11.66 3.38
C SER A 261 7.65 -11.49 2.16
N ALA A 262 6.36 -11.24 2.36
CA ALA A 262 5.50 -10.72 1.30
C ALA A 262 5.75 -9.21 1.19
N VAL A 263 6.61 -8.80 0.25
CA VAL A 263 7.00 -7.41 0.05
C VAL A 263 5.99 -6.69 -0.82
N LYS A 264 5.48 -5.57 -0.32
CA LYS A 264 4.45 -4.75 -0.95
C LYS A 264 4.97 -3.30 -1.06
N ASN A 265 5.46 -2.92 -2.21
CA ASN A 265 6.02 -1.59 -2.46
C ASN A 265 4.90 -0.63 -2.86
N LEU A 266 4.13 -0.17 -1.87
CA LEU A 266 3.00 0.73 -2.07
C LEU A 266 3.45 2.11 -2.59
N ASP A 267 4.63 2.56 -2.21
CA ASP A 267 5.26 3.76 -2.72
C ASP A 267 5.45 3.71 -4.24
N ILE A 268 5.91 2.59 -4.77
CA ILE A 268 6.05 2.37 -6.22
C ILE A 268 4.68 2.33 -6.90
N ALA A 269 3.69 1.67 -6.27
CA ALA A 269 2.33 1.60 -6.80
C ALA A 269 1.66 2.97 -6.88
N ILE A 270 1.80 3.82 -5.88
CA ILE A 270 1.30 5.21 -5.87
C ILE A 270 1.99 6.02 -6.97
N ALA A 271 3.33 5.96 -7.06
CA ALA A 271 4.08 6.66 -8.09
C ALA A 271 3.68 6.20 -9.51
N TYR A 272 3.40 4.91 -9.70
CA TYR A 272 2.92 4.38 -10.97
C TYR A 272 1.54 4.95 -11.36
N LEU A 273 0.57 5.03 -10.45
CA LEU A 273 -0.71 5.64 -10.76
C LEU A 273 -0.59 7.15 -11.00
N ALA A 274 0.33 7.82 -10.31
CA ALA A 274 0.63 9.22 -10.57
C ALA A 274 1.20 9.45 -11.98
N GLU A 275 2.05 8.55 -12.46
CA GLU A 275 2.57 8.55 -13.83
C GLU A 275 1.45 8.36 -14.86
N LEU A 276 0.56 7.39 -14.66
CA LEU A 276 -0.62 7.20 -15.50
C LEU A 276 -1.52 8.45 -15.54
N ALA A 277 -1.69 9.12 -14.39
CA ALA A 277 -2.49 10.34 -14.31
C ALA A 277 -1.85 11.50 -15.10
N GLN A 278 -0.54 11.72 -14.96
CA GLN A 278 0.18 12.76 -15.71
C GLN A 278 0.11 12.50 -17.22
N GLN A 279 0.19 11.24 -17.64
CA GLN A 279 0.07 10.80 -19.03
C GLN A 279 -1.37 10.79 -19.55
N LYS A 280 -2.36 11.14 -18.71
CA LYS A 280 -3.81 11.07 -19.01
C LYS A 280 -4.28 9.64 -19.38
N GLN A 281 -3.61 8.63 -18.82
CA GLN A 281 -3.91 7.20 -19.02
C GLN A 281 -4.60 6.57 -17.81
N LEU A 282 -4.67 7.28 -16.67
CA LEU A 282 -5.39 6.80 -15.50
C LEU A 282 -6.89 6.70 -15.81
N LYS A 283 -7.48 5.54 -15.58
CA LYS A 283 -8.89 5.25 -15.84
C LYS A 283 -9.64 5.03 -14.54
N GLY A 284 -10.93 5.28 -14.57
CA GLY A 284 -11.83 5.06 -13.45
C GLY A 284 -12.13 3.57 -13.21
N GLN A 285 -11.17 2.87 -12.64
CA GLN A 285 -11.24 1.44 -12.36
C GLN A 285 -10.50 1.06 -11.07
N VAL A 286 -10.64 -0.18 -10.63
CA VAL A 286 -9.82 -0.76 -9.58
C VAL A 286 -8.54 -1.31 -10.19
N TYR A 287 -7.40 -0.73 -9.81
CA TYR A 287 -6.07 -1.23 -10.13
C TYR A 287 -5.65 -2.20 -9.03
N SER A 288 -5.75 -3.49 -9.30
CA SER A 288 -5.24 -4.54 -8.43
C SER A 288 -3.89 -4.99 -8.98
N LEU A 289 -2.80 -4.61 -8.29
CA LEU A 289 -1.44 -4.84 -8.74
C LEU A 289 -0.87 -6.04 -7.98
N GLY A 290 -0.54 -7.09 -8.72
CA GLY A 290 -0.11 -8.37 -8.19
C GLY A 290 1.32 -8.73 -8.59
N LEU A 291 1.61 -10.03 -8.60
CA LEU A 291 2.93 -10.59 -8.91
C LEU A 291 3.40 -10.35 -10.36
N GLU A 292 2.51 -9.90 -11.25
CA GLU A 292 2.85 -9.44 -12.60
C GLU A 292 3.64 -8.11 -12.57
N ARG A 293 3.57 -7.39 -11.45
CA ARG A 293 4.36 -6.19 -11.14
C ARG A 293 5.33 -6.53 -10.01
N GLU A 294 6.42 -7.21 -10.38
CA GLU A 294 7.43 -7.68 -9.42
C GLU A 294 8.10 -6.55 -8.62
N ASP A 295 8.13 -5.34 -9.16
CA ASP A 295 8.55 -4.13 -8.47
C ASP A 295 7.56 -3.68 -7.39
N ILE A 296 6.28 -4.11 -7.46
CA ILE A 296 5.22 -3.75 -6.51
C ILE A 296 4.92 -4.87 -5.52
N LEU A 297 4.75 -6.11 -6.01
CA LEU A 297 4.51 -7.28 -5.15
C LEU A 297 5.54 -8.37 -5.46
N THR A 298 6.28 -8.80 -4.44
CA THR A 298 7.27 -9.86 -4.60
C THR A 298 7.51 -10.60 -3.27
N LEU A 299 8.27 -11.68 -3.33
CA LEU A 299 8.86 -12.28 -2.14
C LEU A 299 10.20 -11.60 -1.84
N GLY A 300 10.46 -11.33 -0.57
CA GLY A 300 11.75 -10.87 -0.07
C GLY A 300 12.85 -11.95 -0.17
N LYS A 301 14.01 -11.67 0.41
CA LYS A 301 15.08 -12.64 0.50
C LYS A 301 14.63 -13.90 1.23
N PHE A 302 15.10 -15.04 0.78
CA PHE A 302 14.81 -16.32 1.44
C PHE A 302 15.79 -16.56 2.59
N GLY A 303 15.24 -16.86 3.77
CA GLY A 303 16.01 -17.30 4.94
C GLY A 303 16.53 -18.74 4.82
N ALA A 304 17.48 -19.08 5.66
CA ALA A 304 18.09 -20.42 5.68
C ALA A 304 17.11 -21.56 6.00
N GLY A 305 15.96 -21.24 6.60
CA GLY A 305 14.90 -22.20 6.89
C GLY A 305 14.10 -22.67 5.67
N VAL A 306 14.34 -22.09 4.47
CA VAL A 306 13.64 -22.47 3.24
C VAL A 306 14.53 -23.40 2.40
N PRO A 307 14.23 -24.70 2.30
CA PRO A 307 14.95 -25.64 1.42
C PRO A 307 14.92 -25.21 -0.06
N ALA A 308 15.89 -25.63 -0.83
CA ALA A 308 16.02 -25.21 -2.25
C ALA A 308 14.80 -25.62 -3.09
N ASP A 309 14.33 -26.86 -2.93
CA ASP A 309 13.16 -27.38 -3.63
C ASP A 309 11.85 -26.64 -3.25
N VAL A 310 11.72 -26.24 -1.99
CA VAL A 310 10.58 -25.42 -1.52
C VAL A 310 10.62 -24.03 -2.15
N ARG A 311 11.82 -23.43 -2.26
CA ARG A 311 12.01 -22.15 -2.95
C ARG A 311 11.63 -22.27 -4.44
N GLU A 312 12.12 -23.30 -5.11
CA GLU A 312 11.80 -23.53 -6.53
C GLU A 312 10.30 -23.70 -6.74
N ASN A 313 9.63 -24.49 -5.89
CA ASN A 313 8.18 -24.67 -5.95
C ASN A 313 7.40 -23.37 -5.74
N ALA A 314 7.81 -22.52 -4.80
CA ALA A 314 7.18 -21.23 -4.57
C ALA A 314 7.38 -20.28 -5.77
N LEU A 315 8.60 -20.23 -6.34
CA LEU A 315 8.90 -19.41 -7.52
C LEU A 315 8.16 -19.92 -8.76
N LYS A 316 8.02 -21.25 -8.91
CA LYS A 316 7.19 -21.84 -9.96
C LYS A 316 5.72 -21.43 -9.81
N ALA A 317 5.16 -21.50 -8.59
CA ALA A 317 3.80 -21.05 -8.34
C ALA A 317 3.62 -19.56 -8.65
N LYS A 318 4.61 -18.70 -8.34
CA LYS A 318 4.64 -17.29 -8.77
C LYS A 318 4.52 -17.17 -10.30
N GLN A 319 5.34 -17.91 -11.05
CA GLN A 319 5.30 -17.91 -12.51
C GLN A 319 3.94 -18.38 -13.04
N ASP A 320 3.36 -19.43 -12.44
CA ASP A 320 2.07 -19.99 -12.83
C ASP A 320 0.91 -18.99 -12.54
N ILE A 321 1.00 -18.18 -11.47
CA ILE A 321 0.05 -17.08 -11.21
C ILE A 321 0.19 -15.98 -12.27
N VAL A 322 1.39 -15.52 -12.54
CA VAL A 322 1.66 -14.48 -13.55
C VAL A 322 1.21 -14.93 -14.94
N ALA A 323 1.43 -16.21 -15.28
CA ALA A 323 0.99 -16.83 -16.53
C ALA A 323 -0.51 -17.19 -16.54
N LYS A 324 -1.27 -16.86 -15.47
CA LYS A 324 -2.69 -17.20 -15.29
C LYS A 324 -3.03 -18.69 -15.34
N LYS A 325 -2.05 -19.56 -15.12
CA LYS A 325 -2.28 -21.01 -14.92
C LYS A 325 -2.86 -21.30 -13.54
N ILE A 326 -2.55 -20.44 -12.58
CA ILE A 326 -3.20 -20.37 -11.28
C ILE A 326 -3.91 -19.02 -11.21
N SER A 327 -5.21 -19.03 -10.98
CA SER A 327 -6.03 -17.84 -10.79
C SER A 327 -6.92 -17.96 -9.56
N PHE A 328 -7.44 -16.83 -9.09
CA PHE A 328 -8.26 -16.78 -7.89
C PHE A 328 -9.63 -16.23 -8.25
N GLU A 329 -10.66 -17.07 -8.13
CA GLU A 329 -12.03 -16.72 -8.49
C GLU A 329 -12.90 -16.59 -7.23
N THR A 330 -13.98 -15.83 -7.33
CA THR A 330 -15.03 -15.84 -6.32
C THR A 330 -15.80 -17.15 -6.42
N CYS A 331 -15.95 -17.85 -5.30
CA CYS A 331 -16.70 -19.08 -5.21
C CYS A 331 -17.59 -19.11 -3.96
N GLN A 332 -18.46 -20.12 -3.86
CA GLN A 332 -19.29 -20.38 -2.68
C GLN A 332 -18.64 -21.46 -1.82
N GLU A 333 -18.38 -21.18 -0.56
CA GLU A 333 -17.91 -22.15 0.43
C GLU A 333 -18.71 -21.95 1.72
N ALA A 334 -19.35 -23.00 2.18
CA ALA A 334 -20.25 -22.97 3.34
C ALA A 334 -21.33 -21.86 3.26
N GLY A 335 -21.87 -21.59 2.06
CA GLY A 335 -22.90 -20.56 1.84
C GLY A 335 -22.41 -19.12 1.83
N LYS A 336 -21.11 -18.88 1.86
CA LYS A 336 -20.50 -17.55 1.80
C LYS A 336 -19.65 -17.38 0.54
N ASN A 337 -19.66 -16.17 -0.02
CA ASN A 337 -18.72 -15.82 -1.07
C ASN A 337 -17.31 -15.75 -0.50
N THR A 338 -16.38 -16.44 -1.14
CA THR A 338 -14.95 -16.46 -0.77
C THR A 338 -14.08 -16.54 -2.03
N ARG A 339 -12.78 -16.65 -1.86
CA ARG A 339 -11.83 -16.85 -2.97
C ARG A 339 -11.41 -18.32 -3.02
N CYS A 340 -11.36 -18.86 -4.24
CA CYS A 340 -10.90 -20.22 -4.52
C CYS A 340 -9.82 -20.20 -5.60
N VAL A 341 -8.94 -21.21 -5.53
CA VAL A 341 -7.92 -21.43 -6.58
C VAL A 341 -8.57 -22.14 -7.74
N LYS A 342 -8.35 -21.60 -8.95
CA LYS A 342 -8.58 -22.28 -10.20
C LYS A 342 -7.25 -22.56 -10.87
N LYS A 343 -7.04 -23.81 -11.25
CA LYS A 343 -5.90 -24.24 -12.06
C LYS A 343 -6.39 -24.46 -13.49
N ALA A 344 -5.66 -23.86 -14.45
CA ALA A 344 -5.95 -24.05 -15.87
C ALA A 344 -5.53 -25.45 -16.34
#